data_69c548e8ee1d378f1dc45f2408621018
#
_entry.id   69c548e8ee1d378f1dc45f2408621018
#
_cell.length_a   1.000
_cell.length_b   1.000
_cell.length_c   1.000
_cell.angle_alpha   90.00
_cell.angle_beta   90.00
_cell.angle_gamma   90.00
#
_symmetry.space_group_name_H-M   'P 1'
#
loop_
_entity.id
_entity.type
_entity.pdbx_description
1 polymer ?
#
loop_
_entity_poly.entity_id
_entity_poly.type
_entity_poly.pdbx_seq_one_letter_code
_entity_poly.pdbx_strand_id
1 'polypeptide(L)'
;MSSPPTPAPLAPLPGPYDSDAVLDRFLGAMAARGLQLYAEQEEAILELFQGHNVILATPTGSGKSLVAAAFHYKALCAGERSVYTCPIKALVNEKFLSLCRDFGPENVGMMTGDASVNPRAPVLCCTAEILANIALHRGEQSDIRAVVMDEFHYYSDQERG
;
A
#
# COMPACT_ATOMS: atom_id res chain seq x y z
N MET A 1 23.13 13.35 -20.27
CA MET A 1 21.80 13.67 -19.76
C MET A 1 21.70 13.25 -18.32
N SER A 2 21.43 14.18 -17.44
CA SER A 2 21.15 13.82 -16.06
C SER A 2 19.75 13.25 -15.97
N SER A 3 19.59 12.15 -15.21
CA SER A 3 18.27 11.60 -14.92
C SER A 3 17.42 12.66 -14.19
N PRO A 4 16.12 12.70 -14.43
CA PRO A 4 15.26 13.61 -13.65
C PRO A 4 15.41 13.29 -12.16
N PRO A 5 15.35 14.30 -11.29
CA PRO A 5 15.46 14.05 -9.86
C PRO A 5 14.35 13.13 -9.38
N THR A 6 14.71 12.16 -8.56
CA THR A 6 13.72 11.28 -7.92
C THR A 6 12.77 12.15 -7.10
N PRO A 7 11.46 12.03 -7.29
CA PRO A 7 10.53 12.83 -6.51
C PRO A 7 10.67 12.54 -5.01
N ALA A 8 10.50 13.55 -4.19
CA ALA A 8 10.56 13.40 -2.75
C ALA A 8 9.46 12.46 -2.26
N PRO A 9 9.72 11.68 -1.19
CA PRO A 9 8.68 10.86 -0.59
C PRO A 9 7.49 11.67 -0.11
N LEU A 10 6.30 11.09 -0.21
CA LEU A 10 5.08 11.72 0.22
C LEU A 10 4.92 11.57 1.74
N ALA A 11 5.13 12.66 2.48
CA ALA A 11 5.01 12.67 3.92
C ALA A 11 3.54 12.71 4.36
N PRO A 12 3.19 12.09 5.51
CA PRO A 12 1.85 12.20 6.06
C PRO A 12 1.48 13.66 6.36
N LEU A 13 0.20 14.00 6.23
CA LEU A 13 -0.28 15.31 6.63
C LEU A 13 -0.21 15.46 8.15
N PRO A 14 0.28 16.61 8.65
CA PRO A 14 0.25 16.89 10.08
C PRO A 14 -1.16 17.26 10.54
N GLY A 15 -1.45 17.00 11.80
CA GLY A 15 -2.69 17.43 12.45
C GLY A 15 -3.80 16.40 12.38
N PRO A 16 -5.04 16.81 12.72
CA PRO A 16 -6.17 15.89 12.72
C PRO A 16 -6.46 15.35 11.32
N TYR A 17 -6.84 14.09 11.27
CA TYR A 17 -7.13 13.40 10.03
C TYR A 17 -8.37 14.01 9.35
N ASP A 18 -8.21 14.44 8.10
CA ASP A 18 -9.27 14.91 7.23
C ASP A 18 -9.15 14.17 5.90
N SER A 19 -10.15 13.35 5.60
CA SER A 19 -10.20 12.49 4.43
C SER A 19 -10.04 13.26 3.12
N ASP A 20 -10.72 14.40 3.01
CA ASP A 20 -10.69 15.21 1.80
C ASP A 20 -9.32 15.87 1.60
N ALA A 21 -8.73 16.38 2.67
CA ALA A 21 -7.40 16.98 2.61
C ALA A 21 -6.33 15.93 2.24
N VAL A 22 -6.45 14.71 2.77
CA VAL A 22 -5.54 13.60 2.44
C VAL A 22 -5.68 13.23 0.96
N LEU A 23 -6.90 13.13 0.47
CA LEU A 23 -7.16 12.82 -0.93
C LEU A 23 -6.58 13.89 -1.86
N ASP A 24 -6.83 15.16 -1.57
CA ASP A 24 -6.32 16.28 -2.36
C ASP A 24 -4.80 16.29 -2.40
N ARG A 25 -4.16 16.03 -1.27
CA ARG A 25 -2.71 15.95 -1.19
C ARG A 25 -2.15 14.82 -2.04
N PHE A 26 -2.77 13.65 -1.98
CA PHE A 26 -2.35 12.51 -2.77
C PHE A 26 -2.50 12.78 -4.27
N LEU A 27 -3.66 13.26 -4.69
CA LEU A 27 -3.92 13.58 -6.09
C LEU A 27 -2.99 14.67 -6.62
N GLY A 28 -2.73 15.70 -5.82
CA GLY A 28 -1.79 16.76 -6.15
C GLY A 28 -0.36 16.24 -6.32
N ALA A 29 0.07 15.33 -5.45
CA ALA A 29 1.39 14.72 -5.55
C ALA A 29 1.53 13.86 -6.81
N MET A 30 0.48 13.12 -7.17
CA MET A 30 0.49 12.31 -8.40
C MET A 30 0.53 13.19 -9.64
N ALA A 31 -0.23 14.27 -9.66
CA ALA A 31 -0.22 15.24 -10.75
C ALA A 31 1.17 15.90 -10.90
N ALA A 32 1.82 16.24 -9.78
CA ALA A 32 3.17 16.80 -9.78
C ALA A 32 4.22 15.83 -10.34
N ARG A 33 3.96 14.52 -10.24
CA ARG A 33 4.81 13.48 -10.83
C ARG A 33 4.49 13.22 -12.31
N GLY A 34 3.56 13.95 -12.90
CA GLY A 34 3.12 13.77 -14.28
C GLY A 34 2.21 12.57 -14.50
N LEU A 35 1.63 12.02 -13.43
CA LEU A 35 0.74 10.87 -13.52
C LEU A 35 -0.70 11.33 -13.67
N GLN A 36 -1.40 10.76 -14.66
CA GLN A 36 -2.83 10.96 -14.85
C GLN A 36 -3.58 9.71 -14.44
N LEU A 37 -4.62 9.90 -13.64
CA LEU A 37 -5.49 8.80 -13.23
C LEU A 37 -6.56 8.55 -14.29
N TYR A 38 -6.78 7.27 -14.58
CA TYR A 38 -7.93 6.86 -15.38
C TYR A 38 -9.20 6.94 -14.53
N ALA A 39 -10.35 7.00 -15.18
CA ALA A 39 -11.63 7.11 -14.49
C ALA A 39 -11.85 5.97 -13.47
N GLU A 40 -11.49 4.75 -13.82
CA GLU A 40 -11.62 3.58 -12.95
C GLU A 40 -10.72 3.66 -11.71
N GLN A 41 -9.53 4.23 -11.86
CA GLN A 41 -8.60 4.43 -10.75
C GLN A 41 -9.13 5.50 -9.78
N GLU A 42 -9.60 6.60 -10.33
CA GLU A 42 -10.15 7.70 -9.54
C GLU A 42 -11.39 7.25 -8.76
N GLU A 43 -12.27 6.51 -9.41
CA GLU A 43 -13.46 5.94 -8.78
C GLU A 43 -13.08 4.98 -7.64
N ALA A 44 -12.11 4.10 -7.88
CA ALA A 44 -11.64 3.16 -6.85
C ALA A 44 -11.04 3.90 -5.64
N ILE A 45 -10.26 4.94 -5.88
CA ILE A 45 -9.66 5.76 -4.82
C ILE A 45 -10.76 6.46 -4.01
N LEU A 46 -11.75 7.03 -4.67
CA LEU A 46 -12.88 7.69 -4.00
C LEU A 46 -13.65 6.69 -3.12
N GLU A 47 -13.90 5.49 -3.60
CA GLU A 47 -14.56 4.44 -2.83
C GLU A 47 -13.75 4.05 -1.59
N LEU A 48 -12.43 3.91 -1.72
CA LEU A 48 -11.55 3.61 -0.59
C LEU A 48 -11.56 4.72 0.45
N PHE A 49 -11.58 5.99 0.02
CA PHE A 49 -11.62 7.14 0.92
C PHE A 49 -12.97 7.28 1.62
N GLN A 50 -14.02 6.70 1.08
CA GLN A 50 -15.33 6.62 1.74
C GLN A 50 -15.43 5.43 2.72
N GLY A 51 -14.39 4.64 2.83
CA GLY A 51 -14.34 3.49 3.74
C GLY A 51 -14.85 2.19 3.13
N HIS A 52 -15.08 2.15 1.84
CA HIS A 52 -15.55 0.95 1.14
C HIS A 52 -14.38 0.03 0.77
N ASN A 53 -14.65 -1.25 0.72
CA ASN A 53 -13.71 -2.23 0.18
C ASN A 53 -13.79 -2.23 -1.34
N VAL A 54 -12.63 -2.36 -2.00
CA VAL A 54 -12.56 -2.31 -3.47
C VAL A 54 -11.82 -3.54 -4.00
N ILE A 55 -12.40 -4.18 -5.00
CA ILE A 55 -11.72 -5.21 -5.81
C ILE A 55 -11.45 -4.60 -7.17
N LEU A 56 -10.18 -4.48 -7.54
CA LEU A 56 -9.77 -3.88 -8.79
C LEU A 56 -9.28 -4.96 -9.74
N ALA A 57 -10.08 -5.28 -10.73
CA ALA A 57 -9.78 -6.28 -11.75
C ALA A 57 -9.41 -5.58 -13.05
N THR A 58 -8.19 -5.06 -13.12
CA THR A 58 -7.65 -4.50 -14.37
C THR A 58 -6.57 -5.43 -14.94
N PRO A 59 -6.46 -5.54 -16.26
CA PRO A 59 -5.31 -6.21 -16.83
C PRO A 59 -4.05 -5.43 -16.44
N THR A 60 -3.01 -6.12 -16.18
CA THR A 60 -1.66 -5.70 -15.75
C THR A 60 -1.34 -4.21 -15.87
N GLY A 61 -0.62 -3.68 -14.90
CA GLY A 61 0.05 -2.40 -15.05
C GLY A 61 0.03 -1.51 -13.82
N SER A 62 0.58 -0.31 -14.02
CA SER A 62 0.80 0.70 -12.99
C SER A 62 -0.48 1.22 -12.33
N GLY A 63 -1.66 1.00 -12.94
CA GLY A 63 -2.92 1.49 -12.42
C GLY A 63 -3.27 0.97 -11.03
N LYS A 64 -3.05 -0.31 -10.80
CA LYS A 64 -3.30 -0.95 -9.51
C LYS A 64 -2.38 -0.40 -8.42
N SER A 65 -1.13 -0.12 -8.76
CA SER A 65 -0.15 0.40 -7.81
C SER A 65 -0.52 1.78 -7.28
N LEU A 66 -1.10 2.64 -8.12
CA LEU A 66 -1.56 3.97 -7.69
C LEU A 66 -2.73 3.87 -6.70
N VAL A 67 -3.67 2.97 -6.95
CA VAL A 67 -4.81 2.77 -6.05
C VAL A 67 -4.33 2.20 -4.71
N ALA A 68 -3.41 1.24 -4.73
CA ALA A 68 -2.80 0.70 -3.52
C ALA A 68 -2.03 1.77 -2.74
N ALA A 69 -1.26 2.61 -3.43
CA ALA A 69 -0.53 3.71 -2.80
C ALA A 69 -1.48 4.71 -2.12
N ALA A 70 -2.60 5.05 -2.77
CA ALA A 70 -3.61 5.92 -2.17
C ALA A 70 -4.17 5.33 -0.87
N PHE A 71 -4.44 4.06 -0.86
CA PHE A 71 -4.95 3.33 0.30
C PHE A 71 -3.96 3.34 1.46
N HIS A 72 -2.70 3.05 1.19
CA HIS A 72 -1.64 3.09 2.20
C HIS A 72 -1.42 4.51 2.72
N TYR A 73 -1.48 5.51 1.83
CA TYR A 73 -1.33 6.90 2.23
C TYR A 73 -2.47 7.36 3.17
N LYS A 74 -3.69 6.95 2.87
CA LYS A 74 -4.84 7.22 3.74
C LYS A 74 -4.60 6.64 5.14
N ALA A 75 -4.20 5.38 5.23
CA ALA A 75 -3.92 4.72 6.50
C ALA A 75 -2.76 5.40 7.24
N LEU A 76 -1.70 5.76 6.52
CA LEU A 76 -0.53 6.44 7.09
C LEU A 76 -0.91 7.79 7.72
N CYS A 77 -1.71 8.59 7.04
CA CYS A 77 -2.21 9.87 7.57
C CYS A 77 -3.14 9.69 8.76
N ALA A 78 -3.92 8.63 8.79
CA ALA A 78 -4.82 8.31 9.89
C ALA A 78 -4.11 7.73 11.11
N GLY A 79 -2.79 7.49 11.03
CA GLY A 79 -2.05 6.83 12.08
C GLY A 79 -2.36 5.34 12.21
N GLU A 80 -2.93 4.75 11.17
CA GLU A 80 -3.28 3.34 11.12
C GLU A 80 -2.22 2.54 10.41
N ARG A 81 -2.11 1.27 10.77
CA ARG A 81 -1.18 0.36 10.15
C ARG A 81 -1.81 -0.34 8.96
N SER A 82 -1.10 -0.37 7.83
CA SER A 82 -1.55 -1.05 6.61
C SER A 82 -0.55 -2.13 6.18
N VAL A 83 -1.07 -3.16 5.51
CA VAL A 83 -0.27 -4.28 5.03
C VAL A 83 -0.50 -4.47 3.53
N TYR A 84 0.59 -4.70 2.82
CA TYR A 84 0.58 -5.08 1.41
C TYR A 84 1.02 -6.53 1.30
N THR A 85 0.14 -7.42 0.84
CA THR A 85 0.48 -8.83 0.70
C THR A 85 0.74 -9.20 -0.76
N CYS A 86 1.75 -10.03 -0.96
CA CYS A 86 2.10 -10.62 -2.25
C CYS A 86 2.19 -12.14 -2.11
N PRO A 87 1.93 -12.90 -3.19
CA PRO A 87 1.98 -14.36 -3.11
C PRO A 87 3.39 -14.96 -3.02
N ILE A 88 4.42 -14.22 -3.46
CA ILE A 88 5.80 -14.71 -3.47
C ILE A 88 6.77 -13.65 -2.93
N LYS A 89 7.89 -14.12 -2.36
CA LYS A 89 8.93 -13.26 -1.75
C LYS A 89 9.52 -12.23 -2.69
N ALA A 90 9.75 -12.60 -3.95
CA ALA A 90 10.33 -11.68 -4.94
C ALA A 90 9.46 -10.45 -5.14
N LEU A 91 8.13 -10.62 -5.19
CA LEU A 91 7.19 -9.51 -5.31
C LEU A 91 7.16 -8.65 -4.04
N VAL A 92 7.29 -9.26 -2.86
CA VAL A 92 7.37 -8.51 -1.60
C VAL A 92 8.55 -7.54 -1.63
N ASN A 93 9.73 -8.03 -2.02
CA ASN A 93 10.92 -7.19 -2.09
C ASN A 93 10.77 -6.05 -3.09
N GLU A 94 10.23 -6.33 -4.27
CA GLU A 94 9.97 -5.34 -5.31
C GLU A 94 9.01 -4.24 -4.81
N LYS A 95 7.91 -4.64 -4.18
CA LYS A 95 6.92 -3.69 -3.65
C LYS A 95 7.46 -2.91 -2.46
N PHE A 96 8.25 -3.53 -1.61
CA PHE A 96 8.94 -2.85 -0.52
C PHE A 96 9.80 -1.69 -1.03
N LEU A 97 10.63 -1.95 -2.04
CA LEU A 97 11.48 -0.91 -2.63
C LEU A 97 10.65 0.21 -3.28
N SER A 98 9.58 -0.15 -3.98
CA SER A 98 8.67 0.81 -4.60
C SER A 98 8.00 1.71 -3.56
N LEU A 99 7.47 1.14 -2.48
CA LEU A 99 6.80 1.89 -1.42
C LEU A 99 7.79 2.74 -0.61
N CYS A 100 9.03 2.30 -0.45
CA CYS A 100 10.08 3.12 0.16
C CYS A 100 10.34 4.39 -0.64
N ARG A 101 10.29 4.31 -1.97
CA ARG A 101 10.43 5.48 -2.83
C ARG A 101 9.22 6.42 -2.71
N ASP A 102 8.03 5.85 -2.50
CA ASP A 102 6.79 6.64 -2.41
C ASP A 102 6.64 7.32 -1.05
N PHE A 103 6.95 6.64 0.05
CA PHE A 103 6.63 7.12 1.41
C PHE A 103 7.83 7.29 2.32
N GLY A 104 9.02 6.93 1.87
CA GLY A 104 10.24 6.96 2.67
C GLY A 104 10.49 5.64 3.41
N PRO A 105 11.76 5.22 3.53
CA PRO A 105 12.11 3.94 4.15
C PRO A 105 11.77 3.87 5.64
N GLU A 106 11.64 5.00 6.33
CA GLU A 106 11.22 5.05 7.72
C GLU A 106 9.76 4.64 7.93
N ASN A 107 8.94 4.73 6.88
CA ASN A 107 7.50 4.43 6.95
C ASN A 107 7.15 3.05 6.39
N VAL A 108 8.11 2.33 5.82
CA VAL A 108 7.85 1.08 5.11
C VAL A 108 8.73 -0.04 5.66
N GLY A 109 8.13 -1.17 5.92
CA GLY A 109 8.81 -2.38 6.36
C GLY A 109 8.53 -3.57 5.46
N MET A 110 9.26 -4.65 5.67
CA MET A 110 9.14 -5.90 4.93
C MET A 110 9.30 -7.08 5.88
N MET A 111 8.48 -8.10 5.70
CA MET A 111 8.62 -9.37 6.41
C MET A 111 8.40 -10.55 5.46
N THR A 112 9.39 -11.40 5.36
CA THR A 112 9.28 -12.70 4.70
C THR A 112 9.80 -13.78 5.65
N GLY A 113 9.73 -15.05 5.26
CA GLY A 113 10.29 -16.12 6.08
C GLY A 113 11.80 -16.00 6.31
N ASP A 114 12.51 -15.33 5.40
CA ASP A 114 13.97 -15.24 5.41
C ASP A 114 14.51 -13.88 5.87
N ALA A 115 13.69 -12.83 5.84
CA ALA A 115 14.17 -11.48 6.09
C ALA A 115 13.11 -10.63 6.78
N SER A 116 13.58 -9.69 7.59
CA SER A 116 12.73 -8.73 8.27
C SER A 116 13.44 -7.37 8.28
N VAL A 117 12.79 -6.36 7.73
CA VAL A 117 13.29 -4.98 7.69
C VAL A 117 12.20 -4.08 8.23
N ASN A 118 12.48 -3.35 9.31
CA ASN A 118 11.55 -2.42 9.93
C ASN A 118 10.12 -3.00 10.10
N PRO A 119 9.95 -4.13 10.80
CA PRO A 119 8.66 -4.85 10.84
C PRO A 119 7.54 -4.11 11.56
N ARG A 120 7.86 -3.03 12.28
CA ARG A 120 6.88 -2.21 12.98
C ARG A 120 6.46 -0.97 12.20
N ALA A 121 6.93 -0.81 10.98
CA ALA A 121 6.58 0.34 10.14
C ALA A 121 5.07 0.43 9.90
N PRO A 122 4.54 1.64 9.68
CA PRO A 122 3.12 1.83 9.38
C PRO A 122 2.64 1.09 8.14
N VAL A 123 3.52 0.95 7.12
CA VAL A 123 3.23 0.19 5.90
C VAL A 123 4.14 -1.03 5.89
N LEU A 124 3.56 -2.22 5.91
CA LEU A 124 4.31 -3.47 5.94
C LEU A 124 4.03 -4.29 4.69
N CYS A 125 5.09 -4.67 3.98
CA CYS A 125 5.02 -5.59 2.85
C CYS A 125 5.35 -7.01 3.33
N CYS A 126 4.50 -7.99 3.07
CA CYS A 126 4.75 -9.36 3.50
C CYS A 126 4.04 -10.36 2.59
N THR A 127 4.38 -11.64 2.75
CA THR A 127 3.62 -12.71 2.12
C THR A 127 2.31 -12.96 2.88
N ALA A 128 1.36 -13.62 2.24
CA ALA A 128 0.07 -13.92 2.86
C ALA A 128 0.23 -14.81 4.10
N GLU A 129 1.20 -15.74 4.09
CA GLU A 129 1.49 -16.61 5.23
C GLU A 129 1.93 -15.81 6.46
N ILE A 130 2.74 -14.78 6.24
CA ILE A 130 3.21 -13.89 7.33
C ILE A 130 2.02 -13.11 7.91
N LEU A 131 1.15 -12.58 7.05
CA LEU A 131 -0.05 -11.88 7.52
C LEU A 131 -0.96 -12.81 8.34
N ALA A 132 -1.16 -14.03 7.86
CA ALA A 132 -1.95 -15.03 8.58
C ALA A 132 -1.34 -15.34 9.96
N ASN A 133 -0.01 -15.47 10.05
CA ASN A 133 0.67 -15.69 11.33
C ASN A 133 0.48 -14.50 12.27
N ILE A 134 0.58 -13.28 11.78
CA ILE A 134 0.33 -12.08 12.60
C ILE A 134 -1.10 -12.09 13.14
N ALA A 135 -2.07 -12.39 12.29
CA ALA A 135 -3.48 -12.43 12.66
C ALA A 135 -3.75 -13.51 13.72
N LEU A 136 -3.15 -14.68 13.57
CA LEU A 136 -3.32 -15.79 14.52
C LEU A 136 -2.69 -15.49 15.90
N HIS A 137 -1.56 -14.80 15.93
CA HIS A 137 -0.85 -14.49 17.18
C HIS A 137 -1.38 -13.26 17.91
N ARG A 138 -1.92 -12.27 17.19
CA ARG A 138 -2.38 -11.01 17.78
C ARG A 138 -3.90 -10.88 17.83
N GLY A 139 -4.62 -11.58 16.96
CA GLY A 139 -6.09 -11.57 16.94
C GLY A 139 -6.67 -10.16 16.92
N GLU A 140 -7.61 -9.89 17.81
CA GLU A 140 -8.28 -8.58 17.92
C GLU A 140 -7.35 -7.46 18.40
N GLN A 141 -6.19 -7.80 18.95
CA GLN A 141 -5.20 -6.81 19.39
C GLN A 141 -4.29 -6.32 18.26
N SER A 142 -4.51 -6.81 17.03
CA SER A 142 -3.77 -6.33 15.88
C SER A 142 -4.06 -4.86 15.62
N ASP A 143 -3.01 -4.08 15.39
CA ASP A 143 -3.10 -2.68 15.01
C ASP A 143 -3.28 -2.48 13.50
N ILE A 144 -3.34 -3.58 12.75
CA ILE A 144 -3.56 -3.55 11.30
C ILE A 144 -5.02 -3.21 11.02
N ARG A 145 -5.24 -2.14 10.26
CA ARG A 145 -6.57 -1.66 9.90
C ARG A 145 -6.87 -1.73 8.41
N ALA A 146 -5.84 -1.94 7.60
CA ALA A 146 -5.96 -1.90 6.15
C ALA A 146 -5.08 -2.97 5.51
N VAL A 147 -5.60 -3.70 4.54
CA VAL A 147 -4.86 -4.76 3.84
C VAL A 147 -5.08 -4.62 2.35
N VAL A 148 -3.99 -4.66 1.59
CA VAL A 148 -4.01 -4.77 0.14
C VAL A 148 -3.52 -6.17 -0.23
N MET A 149 -4.30 -6.88 -1.03
CA MET A 149 -3.92 -8.21 -1.54
C MET A 149 -3.67 -8.10 -3.03
N ASP A 150 -2.39 -8.12 -3.42
CA ASP A 150 -1.99 -8.08 -4.81
C ASP A 150 -1.97 -9.50 -5.39
N GLU A 151 -2.15 -9.60 -6.70
CA GLU A 151 -2.18 -10.89 -7.42
C GLU A 151 -3.18 -11.87 -6.80
N PHE A 152 -4.39 -11.39 -6.52
CA PHE A 152 -5.41 -12.11 -5.79
C PHE A 152 -5.75 -13.48 -6.40
N HIS A 153 -5.61 -13.63 -7.71
CA HIS A 153 -5.86 -14.89 -8.39
C HIS A 153 -4.97 -16.06 -7.91
N TYR A 154 -3.79 -15.77 -7.36
CA TYR A 154 -2.92 -16.79 -6.76
C TYR A 154 -3.55 -17.43 -5.53
N TYR A 155 -4.43 -16.74 -4.85
CA TYR A 155 -5.08 -17.23 -3.63
C TYR A 155 -6.26 -18.15 -3.91
N SER A 156 -6.68 -18.26 -5.16
CA SER A 156 -7.71 -19.22 -5.58
C SER A 156 -7.15 -20.61 -5.87
N ASP A 157 -5.83 -20.78 -5.89
CA ASP A 157 -5.17 -22.06 -6.02
C ASP A 157 -5.34 -22.86 -4.72
N GLN A 158 -5.77 -24.14 -4.82
CA GLN A 158 -6.03 -25.00 -3.67
C GLN A 158 -4.80 -25.20 -2.76
N GLU A 159 -3.59 -25.07 -3.30
CA GLU A 159 -2.36 -25.19 -2.53
C GLU A 159 -2.00 -23.91 -1.77
N ARG A 160 -2.63 -22.78 -2.10
CA ARG A 160 -2.27 -21.45 -1.57
C ARG A 160 -3.45 -20.72 -0.94
N GLY A 161 -4.65 -21.19 -1.14
CA GLY A 161 -5.88 -20.53 -0.67
C GLY A 161 -6.28 -20.76 0.77
#